data_417c1f2b3a4a6011459764f790a66e1a
#
_entry.id   417c1f2b3a4a6011459764f790a66e1a
#
_cell.length_a   1.000
_cell.length_b   1.000
_cell.length_c   1.000
_cell.angle_alpha   90.00
_cell.angle_beta   90.00
_cell.angle_gamma   90.00
#
_symmetry.space_group_name_H-M   'P 1'
#
loop_
_entity.id
_entity.type
_entity.pdbx_description
1 polymer ?
#
loop_
_entity_poly.entity_id
_entity_poly.type
_entity_poly.pdbx_seq_one_letter_code
_entity_poly.pdbx_strand_id
1 'polypeptide(L)'
;ANPRIRLQYPEDAARYAVVSASPYLFKIALQNVIDNACKYSQGEVLIRLYKEDERWGIAVKDSGIGIPADEMELIFQSFYRGSNTREYAGQGIGLSLSMKIFSVYRGKVSIRSEEGKGTEVRVVFA
;
A
#
# COMPACT_ATOMS: atom_id res chain seq x y z
N ALA A 1 -12.59 -14.07 3.77
CA ALA A 1 -11.62 -13.47 2.83
C ALA A 1 -12.35 -12.71 1.73
N ASN A 2 -11.77 -11.62 1.27
CA ASN A 2 -12.32 -10.84 0.17
C ASN A 2 -11.87 -11.48 -1.17
N PRO A 3 -12.80 -11.96 -2.02
CA PRO A 3 -12.42 -12.63 -3.28
C PRO A 3 -11.74 -11.68 -4.28
N ARG A 4 -11.78 -10.37 -4.07
CA ARG A 4 -11.06 -9.40 -4.89
C ARG A 4 -9.59 -9.32 -4.56
N ILE A 5 -9.17 -9.82 -3.40
CA ILE A 5 -7.79 -9.74 -2.95
C ILE A 5 -7.07 -11.03 -3.32
N ARG A 6 -5.96 -10.89 -4.06
CA ARG A 6 -5.08 -12.01 -4.39
C ARG A 6 -3.76 -11.83 -3.68
N LEU A 7 -3.24 -12.91 -3.14
CA LEU A 7 -1.95 -12.93 -2.45
C LEU A 7 -0.97 -13.77 -3.25
N GLN A 8 0.21 -13.21 -3.50
CA GLN A 8 1.28 -13.88 -4.23
C GLN A 8 2.58 -13.80 -3.43
N TYR A 9 3.26 -14.92 -3.24
CA TYR A 9 4.50 -14.95 -2.48
C TYR A 9 5.37 -16.15 -2.91
N PRO A 10 6.72 -16.06 -2.72
CA PRO A 10 7.60 -17.21 -2.94
C PRO A 10 7.33 -18.32 -1.92
N GLU A 11 7.64 -19.57 -2.29
CA GLU A 11 7.40 -20.72 -1.41
C GLU A 11 8.06 -20.60 -0.04
N ASP A 12 9.25 -19.99 0.02
CA ASP A 12 10.01 -19.88 1.27
C ASP A 12 9.63 -18.65 2.10
N ALA A 13 8.73 -17.79 1.60
CA ALA A 13 8.39 -16.54 2.28
C ALA A 13 7.82 -16.78 3.69
N ALA A 14 6.96 -17.77 3.83
CA ALA A 14 6.34 -18.06 5.11
C ALA A 14 7.36 -18.46 6.18
N ARG A 15 8.52 -19.01 5.77
CA ARG A 15 9.57 -19.45 6.67
C ARG A 15 10.62 -18.38 6.95
N TYR A 16 10.97 -17.55 5.95
CA TYR A 16 12.13 -16.66 6.01
C TYR A 16 11.80 -15.19 5.96
N ALA A 17 10.58 -14.82 5.57
CA ALA A 17 10.18 -13.42 5.52
C ALA A 17 9.82 -12.93 6.91
N VAL A 18 10.75 -12.24 7.55
CA VAL A 18 10.60 -11.75 8.92
C VAL A 18 10.90 -10.25 8.97
N VAL A 19 10.01 -9.52 9.62
CA VAL A 19 10.19 -8.09 9.90
C VAL A 19 10.06 -7.87 11.40
N SER A 20 11.01 -7.18 12.01
CA SER A 20 10.96 -6.85 13.42
C SER A 20 10.08 -5.62 13.61
N ALA A 21 8.85 -5.83 14.06
CA ALA A 21 7.86 -4.76 14.20
C ALA A 21 6.79 -5.19 15.21
N SER A 22 6.05 -4.20 15.73
CA SER A 22 4.83 -4.50 16.48
C SER A 22 3.79 -5.12 15.54
N PRO A 23 3.32 -6.34 15.79
CA PRO A 23 2.31 -6.95 14.93
C PRO A 23 1.04 -6.09 14.82
N TYR A 24 0.67 -5.43 15.89
CA TYR A 24 -0.52 -4.59 15.92
C TYR A 24 -0.38 -3.37 15.00
N LEU A 25 0.73 -2.63 15.13
CA LEU A 25 0.98 -1.44 14.31
C LEU A 25 1.22 -1.81 12.86
N PHE A 26 1.94 -2.88 12.61
CA PHE A 26 2.18 -3.37 11.26
C PHE A 26 0.87 -3.71 10.55
N LYS A 27 -0.03 -4.39 11.27
CA LYS A 27 -1.35 -4.74 10.76
C LYS A 27 -2.15 -3.49 10.39
N ILE A 28 -2.14 -2.47 11.25
CA ILE A 28 -2.85 -1.20 10.98
C ILE A 28 -2.32 -0.56 9.70
N ALA A 29 -1.00 -0.46 9.56
CA ALA A 29 -0.38 0.17 8.41
C ALA A 29 -0.73 -0.58 7.11
N LEU A 30 -0.60 -1.89 7.12
CA LEU A 30 -0.90 -2.71 5.95
C LEU A 30 -2.38 -2.69 5.61
N GLN A 31 -3.24 -2.76 6.63
CA GLN A 31 -4.69 -2.71 6.44
C GLN A 31 -5.12 -1.40 5.78
N ASN A 32 -4.54 -0.27 6.18
CA ASN A 32 -4.85 1.02 5.57
C ASN A 32 -4.51 1.05 4.08
N VAL A 33 -3.36 0.49 3.71
CA VAL A 33 -2.95 0.43 2.30
C VAL A 33 -3.91 -0.46 1.50
N ILE A 34 -4.26 -1.62 2.05
CA ILE A 34 -5.16 -2.56 1.38
C ILE A 34 -6.57 -1.96 1.25
N ASP A 35 -7.06 -1.32 2.31
CA ASP A 35 -8.39 -0.69 2.30
C ASP A 35 -8.45 0.42 1.25
N ASN A 36 -7.39 1.22 1.12
CA ASN A 36 -7.34 2.24 0.07
C ASN A 36 -7.40 1.62 -1.32
N ALA A 37 -6.64 0.54 -1.54
CA ALA A 37 -6.66 -0.14 -2.83
C ALA A 37 -8.07 -0.68 -3.14
N CYS A 38 -8.73 -1.27 -2.16
CA CYS A 38 -10.10 -1.79 -2.35
C CYS A 38 -11.12 -0.67 -2.52
N LYS A 39 -10.94 0.45 -1.83
CA LYS A 39 -11.86 1.59 -1.89
C LYS A 39 -11.83 2.29 -3.25
N TYR A 40 -10.64 2.49 -3.80
CA TYR A 40 -10.46 3.26 -5.03
C TYR A 40 -10.34 2.38 -6.28
N SER A 41 -10.62 1.08 -6.14
CA SER A 41 -10.64 0.13 -7.24
C SER A 41 -11.83 -0.80 -7.08
N GLN A 42 -12.49 -1.12 -8.20
CA GLN A 42 -13.53 -2.13 -8.20
C GLN A 42 -13.04 -3.48 -8.71
N GLY A 43 -11.82 -3.50 -9.21
CA GLY A 43 -11.21 -4.71 -9.72
C GLY A 43 -10.43 -5.47 -8.66
N GLU A 44 -9.56 -6.34 -9.13
CA GLU A 44 -8.72 -7.16 -8.28
C GLU A 44 -7.62 -6.34 -7.63
N VAL A 45 -7.33 -6.63 -6.36
CA VAL A 45 -6.20 -6.07 -5.63
C VAL A 45 -5.18 -7.19 -5.45
N LEU A 46 -3.97 -6.97 -5.94
CA LEU A 46 -2.87 -7.94 -5.82
C LEU A 46 -1.92 -7.51 -4.71
N ILE A 47 -1.76 -8.38 -3.72
CA ILE A 47 -0.77 -8.21 -2.67
C ILE A 47 0.36 -9.18 -2.96
N ARG A 48 1.56 -8.65 -3.16
CA ARG A 48 2.71 -9.47 -3.50
C ARG A 48 3.81 -9.31 -2.46
N LEU A 49 4.26 -10.42 -1.91
CA LEU A 49 5.43 -10.48 -1.06
C LEU A 49 6.61 -10.88 -1.94
N TYR A 50 7.69 -10.12 -1.91
CA TYR A 50 8.82 -10.35 -2.80
C TYR A 50 10.14 -10.05 -2.10
N LYS A 51 11.22 -10.47 -2.72
CA LYS A 51 12.57 -10.24 -2.22
C LYS A 51 13.36 -9.44 -3.25
N GLU A 52 14.02 -8.38 -2.79
CA GLU A 52 14.82 -7.51 -3.64
C GLU A 52 16.12 -7.20 -2.92
N ASP A 53 17.27 -7.56 -3.51
CA ASP A 53 18.60 -7.33 -2.92
C ASP A 53 18.68 -7.80 -1.47
N GLU A 54 18.22 -9.02 -1.20
CA GLU A 54 18.19 -9.64 0.13
C GLU A 54 17.24 -8.97 1.12
N ARG A 55 16.37 -8.09 0.65
CA ARG A 55 15.38 -7.42 1.49
C ARG A 55 13.98 -7.87 1.09
N TRP A 56 13.14 -8.06 2.11
CA TRP A 56 11.74 -8.39 1.86
C TRP A 56 10.93 -7.13 1.58
N GLY A 57 10.03 -7.25 0.62
CA GLY A 57 9.14 -6.16 0.25
C GLY A 57 7.70 -6.65 0.13
N ILE A 58 6.77 -5.71 0.29
CA ILE A 58 5.35 -5.94 0.08
C ILE A 58 4.87 -4.92 -0.94
N ALA A 59 4.15 -5.38 -1.96
CA ALA A 59 3.54 -4.52 -2.96
C ALA A 59 2.03 -4.73 -2.94
N VAL A 60 1.28 -3.63 -2.92
CA VAL A 60 -0.18 -3.66 -3.03
C VAL A 60 -0.55 -2.91 -4.29
N LYS A 61 -1.08 -3.63 -5.27
CA LYS A 61 -1.40 -3.10 -6.60
C LYS A 61 -2.89 -3.17 -6.87
N ASP A 62 -3.45 -2.07 -7.32
CA ASP A 62 -4.82 -2.00 -7.78
C ASP A 62 -4.89 -1.46 -9.21
N SER A 63 -6.07 -1.63 -9.84
CA SER A 63 -6.35 -1.12 -11.18
C SER A 63 -7.43 -0.04 -11.10
N GLY A 64 -7.36 0.80 -10.07
CA GLY A 64 -8.37 1.81 -9.78
C GLY A 64 -8.16 3.13 -10.49
N ILE A 65 -8.64 4.19 -9.83
CA ILE A 65 -8.64 5.54 -10.42
C ILE A 65 -7.25 6.14 -10.57
N GLY A 66 -6.26 5.64 -9.83
CA GLY A 66 -4.93 6.21 -9.85
C GLY A 66 -4.83 7.55 -9.15
N ILE A 67 -3.65 8.16 -9.21
CA ILE A 67 -3.37 9.46 -8.60
C ILE A 67 -2.90 10.40 -9.69
N PRO A 68 -3.50 11.59 -9.83
CA PRO A 68 -3.00 12.58 -10.78
C PRO A 68 -1.52 12.92 -10.54
N ALA A 69 -0.75 13.06 -11.61
CA ALA A 69 0.71 13.23 -11.50
C ALA A 69 1.11 14.45 -10.67
N ASP A 70 0.35 15.54 -10.79
CA ASP A 70 0.62 16.77 -10.05
C ASP A 70 0.23 16.70 -8.57
N GLU A 71 -0.41 15.62 -8.14
CA GLU A 71 -0.81 15.43 -6.76
C GLU A 71 0.04 14.37 -6.04
N MET A 72 0.97 13.73 -6.74
CA MET A 72 1.77 12.65 -6.15
C MET A 72 2.57 13.07 -4.90
N GLU A 73 3.05 14.31 -4.87
CA GLU A 73 3.81 14.79 -3.72
C GLU A 73 2.94 15.10 -2.50
N LEU A 74 1.63 15.24 -2.70
CA LEU A 74 0.70 15.66 -1.67
C LEU A 74 0.01 14.50 -0.95
N ILE A 75 0.07 13.30 -1.52
CA ILE A 75 -0.73 12.16 -1.05
C ILE A 75 -0.38 11.70 0.37
N PHE A 76 0.79 12.08 0.88
CA PHE A 76 1.23 11.68 2.21
C PHE A 76 0.84 12.69 3.29
N GLN A 77 0.21 13.79 2.91
CA GLN A 77 -0.27 14.76 3.88
C GLN A 77 -1.55 14.23 4.55
N SER A 78 -1.65 14.43 5.86
CA SER A 78 -2.86 14.05 6.59
C SER A 78 -4.07 14.80 6.05
N PHE A 79 -5.18 14.09 5.90
CA PHE A 79 -6.45 14.60 5.37
C PHE A 79 -6.42 14.97 3.90
N TYR A 80 -5.29 14.78 3.21
CA TYR A 80 -5.26 15.02 1.77
C TYR A 80 -6.02 13.92 1.02
N ARG A 81 -6.79 14.35 0.03
CA ARG A 81 -7.48 13.45 -0.90
C ARG A 81 -7.26 13.98 -2.30
N GLY A 82 -7.00 13.08 -3.25
CA GLY A 82 -6.85 13.46 -4.64
C GLY A 82 -8.13 14.06 -5.20
N SER A 83 -8.00 14.93 -6.19
CA SER A 83 -9.14 15.60 -6.82
C SER A 83 -10.14 14.64 -7.45
N ASN A 84 -9.69 13.45 -7.84
CA ASN A 84 -10.54 12.43 -8.46
C ASN A 84 -11.19 11.49 -7.45
N THR A 85 -11.09 11.76 -6.14
CA THR A 85 -11.59 10.87 -5.09
C THR A 85 -12.83 11.41 -4.37
N ARG A 86 -13.45 12.46 -4.85
CA ARG A 86 -14.59 13.10 -4.16
C ARG A 86 -15.78 12.18 -3.95
N GLU A 87 -15.93 11.18 -4.80
CA GLU A 87 -17.04 10.22 -4.72
C GLU A 87 -16.80 9.14 -3.68
N TYR A 88 -15.61 9.06 -3.12
CA TYR A 88 -15.22 8.00 -2.20
C TYR A 88 -15.17 8.51 -0.76
N ALA A 89 -15.68 7.70 0.16
CA ALA A 89 -15.63 8.02 1.58
C ALA A 89 -14.19 7.90 2.10
N GLY A 90 -13.84 8.73 3.08
CA GLY A 90 -12.53 8.67 3.73
C GLY A 90 -12.05 10.04 4.14
N GLN A 91 -11.06 10.08 5.01
CA GLN A 91 -10.54 11.32 5.59
C GLN A 91 -9.13 11.67 5.10
N GLY A 92 -8.52 10.83 4.26
CA GLY A 92 -7.18 11.10 3.73
C GLY A 92 -6.04 10.94 4.71
N ILE A 93 -6.24 10.19 5.80
CA ILE A 93 -5.19 9.98 6.81
C ILE A 93 -4.50 8.62 6.71
N GLY A 94 -5.08 7.66 5.96
CA GLY A 94 -4.60 6.29 5.94
C GLY A 94 -3.17 6.15 5.44
N LEU A 95 -2.85 6.77 4.30
CA LEU A 95 -1.49 6.67 3.73
C LEU A 95 -0.44 7.35 4.59
N SER A 96 -0.74 8.53 5.14
CA SER A 96 0.22 9.23 5.98
C SER A 96 0.52 8.45 7.26
N LEU A 97 -0.49 7.81 7.85
CA LEU A 97 -0.30 6.97 9.02
C LEU A 97 0.53 5.74 8.69
N SER A 98 0.19 5.06 7.58
CA SER A 98 0.93 3.87 7.14
C SER A 98 2.40 4.19 6.90
N MET A 99 2.70 5.30 6.24
CA MET A 99 4.09 5.71 6.02
C MET A 99 4.85 5.92 7.31
N LYS A 100 4.26 6.59 8.28
CA LYS A 100 4.89 6.80 9.57
C LYS A 100 5.19 5.49 10.27
N ILE A 101 4.25 4.57 10.28
CA ILE A 101 4.42 3.26 10.91
C ILE A 101 5.53 2.47 10.19
N PHE A 102 5.47 2.36 8.87
CA PHE A 102 6.50 1.63 8.12
C PHE A 102 7.88 2.25 8.33
N SER A 103 7.98 3.58 8.37
CA SER A 103 9.23 4.29 8.60
C SER A 103 9.87 3.94 9.93
N VAL A 104 9.07 3.82 10.99
CA VAL A 104 9.55 3.43 12.32
C VAL A 104 10.24 2.06 12.25
N TYR A 105 9.76 1.16 11.40
CA TYR A 105 10.30 -0.18 11.25
C TYR A 105 11.24 -0.31 10.05
N ARG A 106 11.82 0.81 9.60
CA ARG A 106 12.80 0.85 8.50
C ARG A 106 12.23 0.42 7.16
N GLY A 107 10.94 0.59 6.96
CA GLY A 107 10.31 0.37 5.68
C GLY A 107 10.46 1.60 4.79
N LYS A 108 10.95 1.39 3.58
CA LYS A 108 11.02 2.45 2.58
C LYS A 108 9.81 2.30 1.65
N VAL A 109 8.95 3.32 1.65
CA VAL A 109 7.72 3.31 0.86
C VAL A 109 7.96 4.02 -0.46
N SER A 110 7.49 3.41 -1.55
CA SER A 110 7.46 4.04 -2.86
C SER A 110 6.08 3.79 -3.47
N ILE A 111 5.62 4.73 -4.30
CA ILE A 111 4.31 4.66 -4.94
C ILE A 111 4.48 4.94 -6.41
N ARG A 112 3.87 4.09 -7.24
CA ARG A 112 3.73 4.31 -8.68
C ARG A 112 2.24 4.37 -8.97
N SER A 113 1.84 5.39 -9.69
CA SER A 113 0.44 5.56 -10.03
C SER A 113 0.30 6.29 -11.34
N GLU A 114 -0.77 5.95 -12.06
CA GLU A 114 -1.16 6.64 -13.27
C GLU A 114 -2.67 6.81 -13.24
N GLU A 115 -3.13 8.04 -13.37
CA GLU A 115 -4.55 8.34 -13.33
C GLU A 115 -5.29 7.53 -14.39
N GLY A 116 -6.37 6.87 -13.98
CA GLY A 116 -7.16 6.01 -14.86
C GLY A 116 -6.64 4.58 -15.00
N LYS A 117 -5.45 4.26 -14.47
CA LYS A 117 -4.84 2.93 -14.61
C LYS A 117 -4.63 2.21 -13.29
N GLY A 118 -4.46 2.93 -12.19
CA GLY A 118 -4.30 2.33 -10.89
C GLY A 118 -3.06 2.79 -10.14
N THR A 119 -2.81 2.14 -9.01
CA THR A 119 -1.76 2.50 -8.08
C THR A 119 -1.07 1.26 -7.54
N GLU A 120 0.26 1.34 -7.39
CA GLU A 120 1.04 0.33 -6.69
C GLU A 120 1.81 0.99 -5.55
N VAL A 121 1.55 0.52 -4.32
CA VAL A 121 2.28 0.94 -3.13
C VAL A 121 3.25 -0.17 -2.78
N ARG A 122 4.53 0.16 -2.66
CA ARG A 122 5.58 -0.79 -2.27
C ARG A 122 6.24 -0.34 -0.99
N VAL A 123 6.51 -1.29 -0.10
CA VAL A 123 7.35 -1.05 1.07
C VAL A 123 8.42 -2.13 1.13
N VAL A 124 9.69 -1.70 1.23
CA VAL A 124 10.85 -2.60 1.31
C VAL A 124 11.50 -2.37 2.67
N PHE A 125 11.76 -3.45 3.38
CA PHE A 125 12.32 -3.39 4.73
C PHE A 125 13.82 -3.65 4.70
N ALA A 126 14.55 -2.84 5.46
CA ALA A 126 16.00 -2.97 5.57
C ALA A 126 16.39 -4.21 6.39
#